data_cb19dede9e49e75f00e5212e22469df6
#
_entry.id   cb19dede9e49e75f00e5212e22469df6
#
_cell.length_a   1.000
_cell.length_b   1.000
_cell.length_c   1.000
_cell.angle_alpha   90.00
_cell.angle_beta   90.00
_cell.angle_gamma   90.00
#
_symmetry.space_group_name_H-M   'P 1'
#
loop_
_entity.id
_entity.type
_entity.pdbx_description
1 polymer ?
#
loop_
_entity_poly.entity_id
_entity_poly.type
_entity_poly.pdbx_seq_one_letter_code
_entity_poly.pdbx_strand_id
1 'polypeptide(L)'
;QIKGCYAIESGKGVLVAAPTGAGKTIVGEFAAYLAMAQGKKCFYTTPIKALSNQKYQEFVDRFGEENVGLLTGDNSINSEADIMVMTTEVLRNMLYTNSSTLLNLGYVVMDEVHYLADKFRGAVWEEVLIHLMESVQVVSLSATVSNAEEFGDWLQAVRGDTEVIVSESRPVPLYQHVLIGNKL
;
A
#
# COMPACT_ATOMS: atom_id res chain seq x y z
N GLN A 1 5.02 -8.57 10.87
CA GLN A 1 3.62 -8.17 11.03
C GLN A 1 3.44 -7.34 12.30
N ILE A 2 3.64 -7.91 13.49
CA ILE A 2 3.41 -7.25 14.78
C ILE A 2 4.15 -5.91 14.90
N LYS A 3 5.45 -5.87 14.55
CA LYS A 3 6.23 -4.62 14.56
C LYS A 3 5.61 -3.53 13.69
N GLY A 4 5.11 -3.90 12.49
CA GLY A 4 4.46 -2.94 11.60
C GLY A 4 3.17 -2.37 12.20
N CYS A 5 2.34 -3.22 12.81
CA CYS A 5 1.12 -2.77 13.46
C CYS A 5 1.42 -1.84 14.64
N TYR A 6 2.40 -2.15 15.49
CA TYR A 6 2.81 -1.26 16.59
C TYR A 6 3.37 0.08 16.09
N ALA A 7 4.14 0.08 15.00
CA ALA A 7 4.64 1.32 14.42
C ALA A 7 3.49 2.21 13.93
N ILE A 8 2.50 1.63 13.23
CA ILE A 8 1.30 2.36 12.78
C ILE A 8 0.51 2.90 13.99
N GLU A 9 0.28 2.09 15.01
CA GLU A 9 -0.44 2.50 16.23
C GLU A 9 0.27 3.63 16.97
N SER A 10 1.60 3.65 16.94
CA SER A 10 2.42 4.72 17.54
C SER A 10 2.51 5.99 16.67
N GLY A 11 1.82 6.06 15.55
CA GLY A 11 1.79 7.23 14.68
C GLY A 11 2.93 7.33 13.66
N LYS A 12 3.76 6.27 13.52
CA LYS A 12 4.88 6.25 12.57
C LYS A 12 4.44 5.80 11.18
N GLY A 13 5.11 6.29 10.15
CA GLY A 13 5.12 5.64 8.85
C GLY A 13 5.76 4.26 8.91
N VAL A 14 5.44 3.37 7.97
CA VAL A 14 6.00 2.01 7.94
C VAL A 14 6.38 1.62 6.53
N LEU A 15 7.58 1.05 6.38
CA LEU A 15 7.97 0.27 5.20
C LEU A 15 8.15 -1.19 5.60
N VAL A 16 7.36 -2.08 5.03
CA VAL A 16 7.50 -3.52 5.20
C VAL A 16 8.01 -4.14 3.90
N ALA A 17 9.26 -4.56 3.88
CA ALA A 17 9.88 -5.29 2.77
C ALA A 17 10.02 -6.77 3.15
N ALA A 18 9.22 -7.63 2.53
CA ALA A 18 9.22 -9.06 2.82
C ALA A 18 8.76 -9.88 1.61
N PRO A 19 9.15 -11.16 1.49
CA PRO A 19 8.74 -12.02 0.38
C PRO A 19 7.21 -12.11 0.24
N THR A 20 6.76 -12.46 -0.97
CA THR A 20 5.36 -12.80 -1.21
C THR A 20 4.94 -13.97 -0.30
N GLY A 21 3.75 -13.89 0.26
CA GLY A 21 3.24 -14.88 1.22
C GLY A 21 3.68 -14.65 2.67
N ALA A 22 4.55 -13.68 2.97
CA ALA A 22 4.98 -13.35 4.33
C ALA A 22 3.90 -12.64 5.17
N GLY A 23 2.72 -12.38 4.61
CA GLY A 23 1.59 -11.76 5.30
C GLY A 23 1.73 -10.25 5.49
N LYS A 24 2.39 -9.54 4.58
CA LYS A 24 2.50 -8.06 4.59
C LYS A 24 1.14 -7.37 4.59
N THR A 25 0.18 -7.93 3.88
CA THR A 25 -1.18 -7.40 3.73
C THR A 25 -1.85 -7.10 5.07
N ILE A 26 -1.59 -7.92 6.10
CA ILE A 26 -2.13 -7.72 7.45
C ILE A 26 -1.77 -6.34 8.01
N VAL A 27 -0.58 -5.82 7.69
CA VAL A 27 -0.15 -4.49 8.16
C VAL A 27 -0.97 -3.38 7.49
N GLY A 28 -1.27 -3.53 6.19
CA GLY A 28 -2.16 -2.62 5.47
C GLY A 28 -3.62 -2.72 5.92
N GLU A 29 -4.11 -3.93 6.20
CA GLU A 29 -5.45 -4.16 6.75
C GLU A 29 -5.59 -3.56 8.15
N PHE A 30 -4.54 -3.62 8.96
CA PHE A 30 -4.52 -2.99 10.26
C PHE A 30 -4.62 -1.46 10.18
N ALA A 31 -3.97 -0.84 9.18
CA ALA A 31 -4.13 0.60 8.93
C ALA A 31 -5.58 0.97 8.57
N ALA A 32 -6.23 0.15 7.74
CA ALA A 32 -7.65 0.33 7.41
C ALA A 32 -8.55 0.19 8.64
N TYR A 33 -8.31 -0.82 9.48
CA TYR A 33 -9.02 -1.00 10.75
C TYR A 33 -8.86 0.20 11.69
N LEU A 34 -7.62 0.71 11.85
CA LEU A 34 -7.36 1.89 12.68
C LEU A 34 -8.04 3.15 12.15
N ALA A 35 -8.05 3.33 10.82
CA ALA A 35 -8.74 4.45 10.19
C ALA A 35 -10.22 4.44 10.57
N MET A 36 -10.91 3.32 10.40
CA MET A 36 -12.32 3.16 10.78
C MET A 36 -12.53 3.42 12.28
N ALA A 37 -11.68 2.85 13.14
CA ALA A 37 -11.79 3.04 14.59
C ALA A 37 -11.61 4.50 15.02
N GLN A 38 -10.89 5.30 14.23
CA GLN A 38 -10.64 6.73 14.46
C GLN A 38 -11.62 7.65 13.70
N GLY A 39 -12.56 7.09 12.93
CA GLY A 39 -13.46 7.85 12.06
C GLY A 39 -12.71 8.59 10.94
N LYS A 40 -11.63 8.03 10.44
CA LYS A 40 -10.81 8.55 9.34
C LYS A 40 -10.93 7.68 8.10
N LYS A 41 -10.55 8.22 6.95
CA LYS A 41 -10.46 7.46 5.70
C LYS A 41 -9.09 6.78 5.56
N CYS A 42 -9.09 5.59 4.93
CA CYS A 42 -7.91 4.85 4.51
C CYS A 42 -7.96 4.61 3.02
N PHE A 43 -6.92 5.03 2.28
CA PHE A 43 -6.79 4.71 0.86
C PHE A 43 -5.76 3.61 0.68
N TYR A 44 -6.20 2.48 0.13
CA TYR A 44 -5.34 1.35 -0.21
C TYR A 44 -5.03 1.38 -1.70
N THR A 45 -3.77 1.66 -2.05
CA THR A 45 -3.36 1.81 -3.44
C THR A 45 -2.57 0.61 -3.94
N THR A 46 -2.80 0.25 -5.20
CA THR A 46 -2.07 -0.80 -5.91
C THR A 46 -1.54 -0.29 -7.26
N PRO A 47 -0.50 -0.92 -7.83
CA PRO A 47 0.10 -0.43 -9.07
C PRO A 47 -0.75 -0.69 -10.32
N ILE A 48 -1.70 -1.61 -10.27
CA ILE A 48 -2.51 -2.00 -11.43
C ILE A 48 -3.94 -2.32 -11.03
N LYS A 49 -4.88 -2.05 -11.94
CA LYS A 49 -6.32 -2.26 -11.78
C LYS A 49 -6.70 -3.68 -11.33
N ALA A 50 -6.04 -4.71 -11.89
CA ALA A 50 -6.35 -6.10 -11.55
C ALA A 50 -6.12 -6.38 -10.05
N LEU A 51 -5.04 -5.85 -9.48
CA LEU A 51 -4.75 -5.94 -8.05
C LEU A 51 -5.73 -5.12 -7.22
N SER A 52 -6.15 -3.93 -7.70
CA SER A 52 -7.19 -3.15 -7.01
C SER A 52 -8.51 -3.93 -6.93
N ASN A 53 -8.95 -4.56 -8.01
CA ASN A 53 -10.18 -5.35 -8.02
C ASN A 53 -10.11 -6.55 -7.07
N GLN A 54 -8.98 -7.27 -7.07
CA GLN A 54 -8.76 -8.38 -6.15
C GLN A 54 -8.80 -7.90 -4.70
N LYS A 55 -8.07 -6.83 -4.39
CA LYS A 55 -7.99 -6.28 -3.04
C LYS A 55 -9.32 -5.74 -2.55
N TYR A 56 -10.12 -5.15 -3.44
CA TYR A 56 -11.48 -4.71 -3.14
C TYR A 56 -12.34 -5.87 -2.64
N GLN A 57 -12.33 -7.02 -3.33
CA GLN A 57 -13.10 -8.19 -2.90
C GLN A 57 -12.63 -8.71 -1.53
N GLU A 58 -11.31 -8.82 -1.31
CA GLU A 58 -10.74 -9.23 -0.03
C GLU A 58 -11.17 -8.29 1.12
N PHE A 59 -11.25 -6.99 0.84
CA PHE A 59 -11.64 -6.00 1.84
C PHE A 59 -13.15 -5.98 2.09
N VAL A 60 -13.98 -6.18 1.08
CA VAL A 60 -15.43 -6.35 1.23
C VAL A 60 -15.75 -7.55 2.13
N ASP A 61 -15.08 -8.68 1.90
CA ASP A 61 -15.25 -9.88 2.73
C ASP A 61 -14.85 -9.64 4.19
N ARG A 62 -13.92 -8.71 4.45
CA ARG A 62 -13.38 -8.44 5.78
C ARG A 62 -14.08 -7.32 6.53
N PHE A 63 -14.42 -6.23 5.85
CA PHE A 63 -14.90 -4.98 6.45
C PHE A 63 -16.37 -4.68 6.14
N GLY A 64 -17.00 -5.44 5.24
CA GLY A 64 -18.35 -5.18 4.76
C GLY A 64 -18.41 -4.27 3.53
N GLU A 65 -19.37 -4.51 2.65
CA GLU A 65 -19.53 -3.77 1.39
C GLU A 65 -19.84 -2.28 1.63
N GLU A 66 -20.51 -1.96 2.71
CA GLU A 66 -20.88 -0.60 3.09
C GLU A 66 -19.66 0.28 3.45
N ASN A 67 -18.57 -0.34 3.90
CA ASN A 67 -17.37 0.36 4.37
C ASN A 67 -16.25 0.44 3.32
N VAL A 68 -16.39 -0.29 2.21
CA VAL A 68 -15.33 -0.42 1.20
C VAL A 68 -15.79 0.13 -0.14
N GLY A 69 -14.95 0.94 -0.76
CA GLY A 69 -15.12 1.46 -2.10
C GLY A 69 -14.00 1.06 -3.04
N LEU A 70 -14.27 1.12 -4.33
CA LEU A 70 -13.30 0.90 -5.41
C LEU A 70 -13.28 2.10 -6.34
N LEU A 71 -12.09 2.60 -6.63
CA LEU A 71 -11.91 3.68 -7.61
C LEU A 71 -10.73 3.36 -8.53
N THR A 72 -11.05 3.09 -9.79
CA THR A 72 -10.08 2.88 -10.88
C THR A 72 -10.40 3.82 -12.04
N GLY A 73 -9.55 3.89 -13.05
CA GLY A 73 -9.76 4.80 -14.16
C GLY A 73 -11.09 4.66 -14.91
N ASP A 74 -11.76 3.52 -14.78
CA ASP A 74 -13.00 3.18 -15.50
C ASP A 74 -14.09 2.58 -14.60
N ASN A 75 -13.86 2.46 -13.30
CA ASN A 75 -14.84 1.90 -12.36
C ASN A 75 -14.86 2.69 -11.04
N SER A 76 -16.06 2.99 -10.56
CA SER A 76 -16.30 3.66 -9.27
C SER A 76 -17.44 2.96 -8.54
N ILE A 77 -17.14 2.40 -7.38
CA ILE A 77 -18.06 1.73 -6.48
C ILE A 77 -17.94 2.37 -5.12
N ASN A 78 -19.04 2.77 -4.49
CA ASN A 78 -19.09 3.35 -3.14
C ASN A 78 -18.00 4.40 -2.89
N SER A 79 -18.00 5.49 -3.69
CA SER A 79 -16.93 6.51 -3.72
C SER A 79 -16.77 7.30 -2.41
N GLU A 80 -17.70 7.19 -1.47
CA GLU A 80 -17.66 7.87 -0.18
C GLU A 80 -17.25 6.95 0.98
N ALA A 81 -16.93 5.70 0.70
CA ALA A 81 -16.52 4.73 1.71
C ALA A 81 -15.29 5.20 2.51
N ASP A 82 -15.21 4.76 3.76
CA ASP A 82 -14.08 5.04 4.64
C ASP A 82 -12.80 4.33 4.20
N ILE A 83 -12.93 3.14 3.60
CA ILE A 83 -11.83 2.39 3.00
C ILE A 83 -11.98 2.45 1.47
N MET A 84 -11.05 3.11 0.79
CA MET A 84 -11.05 3.20 -0.67
C MET A 84 -9.88 2.41 -1.26
N VAL A 85 -10.20 1.41 -2.06
CA VAL A 85 -9.20 0.69 -2.86
C VAL A 85 -9.08 1.35 -4.23
N MET A 86 -7.86 1.68 -4.66
CA MET A 86 -7.64 2.41 -5.91
C MET A 86 -6.28 2.12 -6.53
N THR A 87 -6.08 2.55 -7.78
CA THR A 87 -4.73 2.57 -8.34
C THR A 87 -3.97 3.81 -7.87
N THR A 88 -2.65 3.71 -7.78
CA THR A 88 -1.79 4.83 -7.36
C THR A 88 -1.94 6.06 -8.25
N GLU A 89 -2.17 5.86 -9.55
CA GLU A 89 -2.43 6.94 -10.51
C GLU A 89 -3.71 7.72 -10.19
N VAL A 90 -4.74 7.04 -9.73
CA VAL A 90 -6.00 7.69 -9.30
C VAL A 90 -5.74 8.56 -8.09
N LEU A 91 -5.03 8.07 -7.07
CA LEU A 91 -4.66 8.87 -5.91
C LEU A 91 -3.85 10.11 -6.30
N ARG A 92 -2.84 9.96 -7.18
CA ARG A 92 -2.07 11.09 -7.70
C ARG A 92 -2.97 12.14 -8.33
N ASN A 93 -3.90 11.73 -9.19
CA ASN A 93 -4.82 12.66 -9.85
C ASN A 93 -5.74 13.37 -8.85
N MET A 94 -6.20 12.66 -7.79
CA MET A 94 -6.99 13.27 -6.70
C MET A 94 -6.18 14.34 -5.95
N LEU A 95 -4.89 14.09 -5.70
CA LEU A 95 -3.99 15.05 -5.05
C LEU A 95 -3.84 16.32 -5.90
N TYR A 96 -3.60 16.18 -7.21
CA TYR A 96 -3.46 17.31 -8.12
C TYR A 96 -4.74 18.15 -8.27
N THR A 97 -5.91 17.49 -8.21
CA THR A 97 -7.20 18.18 -8.32
C THR A 97 -7.73 18.68 -6.98
N ASN A 98 -7.01 18.47 -5.88
CA ASN A 98 -7.48 18.76 -4.52
C ASN A 98 -8.88 18.19 -4.27
N SER A 99 -9.10 16.92 -4.61
CA SER A 99 -10.39 16.26 -4.49
C SER A 99 -10.94 16.35 -3.07
N SER A 100 -12.22 16.64 -2.94
CA SER A 100 -12.92 16.65 -1.64
C SER A 100 -12.91 15.27 -0.95
N THR A 101 -12.73 14.19 -1.70
CA THR A 101 -12.61 12.83 -1.17
C THR A 101 -11.38 12.65 -0.27
N LEU A 102 -10.36 13.52 -0.41
CA LEU A 102 -9.17 13.57 0.46
C LEU A 102 -9.47 14.11 1.87
N LEU A 103 -10.65 14.70 2.07
CA LEU A 103 -11.05 15.18 3.38
C LEU A 103 -11.11 14.01 4.37
N ASN A 104 -10.54 14.23 5.55
CA ASN A 104 -10.47 13.24 6.61
C ASN A 104 -9.60 12.01 6.30
N LEU A 105 -8.74 12.07 5.27
CA LEU A 105 -7.77 11.02 4.97
C LEU A 105 -6.75 10.94 6.12
N GLY A 106 -6.66 9.78 6.75
CA GLY A 106 -5.72 9.53 7.84
C GLY A 106 -4.59 8.57 7.46
N TYR A 107 -4.87 7.64 6.56
CA TYR A 107 -3.94 6.58 6.19
C TYR A 107 -3.90 6.34 4.69
N VAL A 108 -2.70 6.14 4.16
CA VAL A 108 -2.49 5.65 2.80
C VAL A 108 -1.63 4.39 2.85
N VAL A 109 -2.17 3.30 2.35
CA VAL A 109 -1.42 2.06 2.13
C VAL A 109 -0.98 2.02 0.68
N MET A 110 0.32 1.92 0.48
CA MET A 110 0.93 1.80 -0.84
C MET A 110 1.43 0.36 -0.99
N ASP A 111 0.66 -0.47 -1.69
CA ASP A 111 1.02 -1.86 -1.91
C ASP A 111 1.93 -2.03 -3.13
N GLU A 112 2.81 -3.02 -3.07
CA GLU A 112 3.77 -3.35 -4.13
C GLU A 112 4.70 -2.19 -4.50
N VAL A 113 5.19 -1.43 -3.50
CA VAL A 113 6.04 -0.23 -3.75
C VAL A 113 7.35 -0.53 -4.49
N HIS A 114 7.77 -1.78 -4.64
CA HIS A 114 8.92 -2.14 -5.47
C HIS A 114 8.73 -1.78 -6.96
N TYR A 115 7.50 -1.52 -7.41
CA TYR A 115 7.21 -0.92 -8.73
C TYR A 115 7.76 0.50 -8.89
N LEU A 116 8.21 1.14 -7.81
CA LEU A 116 8.99 2.39 -7.88
C LEU A 116 10.24 2.27 -8.77
N ALA A 117 10.85 1.09 -8.86
CA ALA A 117 11.98 0.82 -9.74
C ALA A 117 11.58 0.75 -11.23
N ASP A 118 10.28 0.73 -11.55
CA ASP A 118 9.79 0.77 -12.92
C ASP A 118 9.97 2.16 -13.52
N LYS A 119 10.65 2.26 -14.68
CA LYS A 119 10.98 3.52 -15.36
C LYS A 119 9.76 4.37 -15.73
N PHE A 120 8.59 3.75 -15.91
CA PHE A 120 7.39 4.43 -16.36
C PHE A 120 6.43 4.76 -15.20
N ARG A 121 6.49 4.00 -14.10
CA ARG A 121 5.55 4.12 -12.98
C ARG A 121 6.18 4.71 -11.72
N GLY A 122 7.51 4.68 -11.60
CA GLY A 122 8.21 5.16 -10.41
C GLY A 122 7.86 6.59 -10.04
N ALA A 123 7.82 7.49 -11.01
CA ALA A 123 7.48 8.89 -10.81
C ALA A 123 6.10 9.11 -10.17
N VAL A 124 5.11 8.25 -10.47
CA VAL A 124 3.76 8.35 -9.91
C VAL A 124 3.76 8.16 -8.39
N TRP A 125 4.56 7.22 -7.90
CA TRP A 125 4.70 6.93 -6.48
C TRP A 125 5.39 8.06 -5.72
N GLU A 126 6.47 8.59 -6.30
CA GLU A 126 7.20 9.73 -5.72
C GLU A 126 6.30 10.95 -5.63
N GLU A 127 5.55 11.26 -6.70
CA GLU A 127 4.60 12.36 -6.74
C GLU A 127 3.53 12.22 -5.64
N VAL A 128 2.98 11.02 -5.44
CA VAL A 128 2.00 10.77 -4.36
C VAL A 128 2.64 11.04 -3.00
N LEU A 129 3.81 10.47 -2.72
CA LEU A 129 4.49 10.61 -1.43
C LEU A 129 4.85 12.05 -1.10
N ILE A 130 5.24 12.84 -2.10
CA ILE A 130 5.60 14.26 -1.93
C ILE A 130 4.36 15.14 -1.72
N HIS A 131 3.26 14.85 -2.41
CA HIS A 131 2.06 15.71 -2.38
C HIS A 131 1.05 15.33 -1.30
N LEU A 132 1.18 14.15 -0.67
CA LEU A 132 0.34 13.79 0.48
C LEU A 132 0.54 14.75 1.64
N MET A 133 -0.55 15.13 2.31
CA MET A 133 -0.49 15.94 3.54
C MET A 133 0.41 15.25 4.58
N GLU A 134 1.18 16.01 5.32
CA GLU A 134 2.09 15.50 6.36
C GLU A 134 1.34 14.72 7.46
N SER A 135 0.10 15.09 7.73
CA SER A 135 -0.77 14.43 8.72
C SER A 135 -1.24 13.03 8.31
N VAL A 136 -1.09 12.65 7.04
CA VAL A 136 -1.47 11.33 6.53
C VAL A 136 -0.36 10.33 6.79
N GLN A 137 -0.68 9.28 7.50
CA GLN A 137 0.27 8.21 7.80
C GLN A 137 0.43 7.25 6.61
N VAL A 138 1.67 6.97 6.22
CA VAL A 138 1.96 6.15 5.05
C VAL A 138 2.41 4.76 5.47
N VAL A 139 1.80 3.73 4.89
CA VAL A 139 2.16 2.32 5.06
C VAL A 139 2.58 1.75 3.71
N SER A 140 3.87 1.51 3.53
CA SER A 140 4.45 0.99 2.29
C SER A 140 4.72 -0.50 2.41
N LEU A 141 4.16 -1.30 1.48
CA LEU A 141 4.32 -2.74 1.43
C LEU A 141 5.11 -3.12 0.17
N SER A 142 6.20 -3.86 0.34
CA SER A 142 7.12 -4.21 -0.75
C SER A 142 7.44 -5.70 -0.74
N ALA A 143 7.72 -6.25 -1.92
CA ALA A 143 8.54 -7.47 -1.98
C ALA A 143 9.94 -7.19 -1.41
N THR A 144 10.71 -8.23 -1.13
CA THR A 144 12.14 -8.07 -0.80
C THR A 144 12.87 -7.39 -1.95
N VAL A 145 13.48 -6.25 -1.67
CA VAL A 145 14.30 -5.49 -2.62
C VAL A 145 15.69 -5.27 -2.01
N SER A 146 16.71 -5.31 -2.84
CA SER A 146 18.12 -5.15 -2.41
C SER A 146 18.41 -3.76 -1.82
N ASN A 147 17.59 -2.76 -2.13
CA ASN A 147 17.74 -1.36 -1.70
C ASN A 147 16.63 -0.90 -0.72
N ALA A 148 16.04 -1.84 0.04
CA ALA A 148 14.96 -1.50 0.98
C ALA A 148 15.38 -0.47 2.04
N GLU A 149 16.64 -0.51 2.49
CA GLU A 149 17.18 0.45 3.46
C GLU A 149 17.30 1.85 2.84
N GLU A 150 17.88 1.97 1.65
CA GLU A 150 18.00 3.24 0.91
C GLU A 150 16.63 3.87 0.64
N PHE A 151 15.65 3.03 0.26
CA PHE A 151 14.28 3.49 0.08
C PHE A 151 13.64 3.93 1.40
N GLY A 152 13.92 3.23 2.49
CA GLY A 152 13.50 3.61 3.83
C GLY A 152 14.06 4.95 4.28
N ASP A 153 15.35 5.20 4.03
CA ASP A 153 16.00 6.49 4.32
C ASP A 153 15.37 7.64 3.52
N TRP A 154 15.06 7.39 2.24
CA TRP A 154 14.36 8.36 1.42
C TRP A 154 12.94 8.65 1.94
N LEU A 155 12.17 7.61 2.30
CA LEU A 155 10.84 7.77 2.90
C LEU A 155 10.93 8.59 4.20
N GLN A 156 11.92 8.32 5.03
CA GLN A 156 12.14 9.06 6.28
C GLN A 156 12.46 10.53 6.01
N ALA A 157 13.26 10.83 4.97
CA ALA A 157 13.55 12.20 4.57
C ALA A 157 12.34 12.97 4.05
N VAL A 158 11.42 12.29 3.32
CA VAL A 158 10.25 12.91 2.69
C VAL A 158 9.03 12.96 3.63
N ARG A 159 8.84 11.91 4.45
CA ARG A 159 7.62 11.72 5.25
C ARG A 159 7.82 11.77 6.77
N GLY A 160 9.08 11.88 7.22
CA GLY A 160 9.41 11.89 8.65
C GLY A 160 9.54 10.47 9.23
N ASP A 161 9.24 10.32 10.52
CA ASP A 161 9.50 9.09 11.29
C ASP A 161 8.84 7.86 10.67
N THR A 162 9.65 7.03 10.00
CA THR A 162 9.23 5.82 9.28
C THR A 162 10.01 4.62 9.81
N GLU A 163 9.29 3.61 10.29
CA GLU A 163 9.87 2.33 10.72
C GLU A 163 10.11 1.43 9.50
N VAL A 164 11.35 1.01 9.30
CA VAL A 164 11.74 0.10 8.22
C VAL A 164 11.84 -1.31 8.75
N ILE A 165 11.05 -2.23 8.18
CA ILE A 165 10.97 -3.62 8.59
C ILE A 165 11.32 -4.50 7.38
N VAL A 166 12.48 -5.12 7.43
CA VAL A 166 12.95 -6.04 6.39
C VAL A 166 12.88 -7.47 6.91
N SER A 167 12.36 -8.38 6.11
CA SER A 167 12.36 -9.82 6.39
C SER A 167 12.66 -10.59 5.11
N GLU A 168 13.60 -11.51 5.18
CA GLU A 168 13.95 -12.41 4.08
C GLU A 168 13.35 -13.82 4.25
N SER A 169 12.68 -14.05 5.38
CA SER A 169 12.09 -15.35 5.68
C SER A 169 10.94 -15.68 4.72
N ARG A 170 11.11 -16.71 3.92
CA ARG A 170 10.06 -17.24 3.02
C ARG A 170 9.28 -18.34 3.74
N PRO A 171 7.94 -18.20 3.85
CA PRO A 171 7.10 -19.25 4.43
C PRO A 171 7.14 -20.54 3.61
N VAL A 172 7.31 -20.41 2.28
CA VAL A 172 7.45 -21.53 1.34
C VAL A 172 8.78 -21.39 0.62
N PRO A 173 9.66 -22.42 0.69
CA PRO A 173 10.91 -22.42 -0.03
C PRO A 173 10.70 -22.29 -1.54
N LEU A 174 11.57 -21.56 -2.22
CA LEU A 174 11.58 -21.45 -3.68
C LEU A 174 12.74 -22.29 -4.22
N TYR A 175 12.40 -23.35 -4.94
CA TYR A 175 13.37 -24.18 -5.65
C TYR A 175 13.40 -23.77 -7.12
N GLN A 176 14.58 -23.43 -7.63
CA GLN A 176 14.75 -23.09 -9.04
C GLN A 176 14.91 -24.37 -9.86
N HIS A 177 14.14 -24.49 -10.94
CA HIS A 177 14.23 -25.58 -11.90
C HIS A 177 14.42 -24.98 -13.30
N VAL A 178 15.25 -25.64 -14.12
CA VAL A 178 15.44 -25.27 -15.52
C VAL A 178 14.83 -26.35 -16.39
N LEU A 179 13.90 -25.97 -17.26
CA LEU A 179 13.34 -26.86 -18.28
C LEU A 179 14.17 -26.75 -19.56
N ILE A 180 14.78 -27.85 -19.98
CA ILE A 180 15.54 -27.94 -21.23
C ILE A 180 14.82 -28.90 -22.19
N GLY A 181 14.29 -28.35 -23.28
CA GLY A 181 13.43 -29.11 -24.19
C GLY A 181 12.10 -29.49 -23.53
N ASN A 182 11.68 -30.74 -23.66
CA ASN A 182 10.45 -31.26 -23.06
C ASN A 182 10.70 -32.10 -21.79
N LYS A 183 11.85 -31.94 -21.14
CA LYS A 183 12.22 -32.65 -19.92
C LYS A 183 12.46 -31.65 -18.79
N LEU A 184 11.91 -31.96 -17.63
CA LEU A 184 12.24 -31.31 -16.35
C LEU A 184 13.57 -31.82 -15.86
#